data_ad9caf438eafbf4e474ceb3983868bdf
#
_entry.id   ad9caf438eafbf4e474ceb3983868bdf
#
_cell.length_a   1.000
_cell.length_b   1.000
_cell.length_c   1.000
_cell.angle_alpha   90.00
_cell.angle_beta   90.00
_cell.angle_gamma   90.00
#
_symmetry.space_group_name_H-M   'P 1'
#
loop_
_entity.id
_entity.type
_entity.pdbx_description
1 polymer ?
#
loop_
_entity_poly.entity_id
_entity_poly.type
_entity_poly.pdbx_seq_one_letter_code
_entity_poly.pdbx_strand_id
1 'polypeptide(L)'
;MTYFLDSNIASYIIKNNPLVIEYLKKLIINGNIIKIPSIVCYEVKRGLLAINAVNKLKLFDQYIKIFGIVPLNQNELDKAAEEYAKLKQSGRLIEDADCLLAVQP
;
A
#
# COMPACT_ATOMS: atom_id res chain seq x y z
N MET A 1 11.39 4.83 -9.03
CA MET A 1 10.85 5.39 -7.79
C MET A 1 10.28 4.27 -6.93
N THR A 2 10.39 4.37 -5.65
CA THR A 2 9.83 3.37 -4.74
C THR A 2 8.55 3.92 -4.11
N TYR A 3 7.49 3.12 -4.19
CA TYR A 3 6.19 3.44 -3.59
C TYR A 3 5.92 2.50 -2.44
N PHE A 4 5.37 3.04 -1.37
CA PHE A 4 4.92 2.23 -0.23
C PHE A 4 3.40 2.17 -0.25
N LEU A 5 2.85 0.96 -0.18
CA LEU A 5 1.40 0.79 -0.13
C LEU A 5 0.87 1.24 1.23
N ASP A 6 -0.21 1.99 1.22
CA ASP A 6 -0.95 2.23 2.46
C ASP A 6 -2.00 1.13 2.67
N SER A 7 -2.65 1.15 3.83
CA SER A 7 -3.62 0.12 4.18
C SER A 7 -4.86 0.14 3.31
N ASN A 8 -5.24 1.30 2.78
CA ASN A 8 -6.40 1.40 1.88
C ASN A 8 -6.16 0.68 0.58
N ILE A 9 -4.98 0.85 -0.02
CA ILE A 9 -4.64 0.14 -1.25
C ILE A 9 -4.51 -1.35 -1.00
N ALA A 10 -3.88 -1.74 0.10
CA ALA A 10 -3.79 -3.15 0.45
C ALA A 10 -5.19 -3.77 0.53
N SER A 11 -6.13 -3.05 1.11
CA SER A 11 -7.53 -3.47 1.18
C SER A 11 -8.15 -3.63 -0.21
N TYR A 12 -7.94 -2.66 -1.11
CA TYR A 12 -8.48 -2.73 -2.46
C TYR A 12 -7.90 -3.89 -3.27
N ILE A 13 -6.61 -4.17 -3.10
CA ILE A 13 -5.98 -5.31 -3.78
C ILE A 13 -6.59 -6.62 -3.29
N ILE A 14 -6.79 -6.76 -2.00
CA ILE A 14 -7.40 -7.94 -1.40
C ILE A 14 -8.82 -8.16 -1.91
N LYS A 15 -9.54 -7.07 -2.17
CA LYS A 15 -10.89 -7.12 -2.73
C LYS A 15 -10.91 -7.28 -4.24
N ASN A 16 -9.76 -7.46 -4.86
CA ASN A 16 -9.61 -7.59 -6.32
C ASN A 16 -10.17 -6.39 -7.09
N ASN A 17 -9.95 -5.18 -6.57
CA ASN A 17 -10.38 -3.97 -7.27
C ASN A 17 -9.58 -3.84 -8.58
N PRO A 18 -10.24 -3.93 -9.76
CA PRO A 18 -9.51 -3.99 -11.02
C PRO A 18 -8.78 -2.70 -11.37
N LEU A 19 -9.29 -1.56 -10.97
CA LEU A 19 -8.65 -0.27 -11.24
C LEU A 19 -7.33 -0.13 -10.49
N VAL A 20 -7.33 -0.53 -9.22
CA VAL A 20 -6.14 -0.46 -8.38
C VAL A 20 -5.09 -1.45 -8.87
N ILE A 21 -5.50 -2.69 -9.16
CA ILE A 21 -4.59 -3.73 -9.65
C ILE A 21 -3.94 -3.29 -10.97
N GLU A 22 -4.73 -2.74 -11.88
CA GLU A 22 -4.22 -2.27 -13.16
C GLU A 22 -3.24 -1.11 -12.98
N TYR A 23 -3.53 -0.20 -12.08
CA TYR A 23 -2.64 0.92 -11.78
C TYR A 23 -1.29 0.44 -11.24
N LEU A 24 -1.31 -0.53 -10.31
CA LEU A 24 -0.09 -1.11 -9.77
C LEU A 24 0.74 -1.82 -10.84
N LYS A 25 0.07 -2.56 -11.74
CA LYS A 25 0.75 -3.21 -12.85
C LYS A 25 1.47 -2.20 -13.74
N LYS A 26 0.84 -1.09 -14.04
CA LYS A 26 1.44 -0.03 -14.84
C LYS A 26 2.66 0.57 -14.16
N LEU A 27 2.59 0.80 -12.86
CA LEU A 27 3.74 1.30 -12.11
C LEU A 27 4.93 0.33 -12.20
N ILE A 28 4.67 -0.94 -12.04
CA ILE A 28 5.72 -1.97 -12.10
C ILE A 28 6.33 -2.05 -13.50
N ILE A 29 5.49 -2.03 -14.53
CA ILE A 29 5.96 -2.07 -15.92
C ILE A 29 6.85 -0.87 -16.23
N ASN A 30 6.55 0.28 -15.64
CA ASN A 30 7.33 1.50 -15.83
C ASN A 30 8.60 1.56 -14.96
N GLY A 31 8.96 0.46 -14.32
CA GLY A 31 10.22 0.36 -13.58
C GLY A 31 10.15 0.83 -12.13
N ASN A 32 8.96 1.06 -11.61
CA ASN A 32 8.81 1.45 -10.21
C ASN A 32 8.83 0.24 -9.29
N ILE A 33 9.28 0.44 -8.07
CA ILE A 33 9.33 -0.59 -7.03
C ILE A 33 8.21 -0.32 -6.04
N ILE A 34 7.50 -1.38 -5.66
CA ILE A 34 6.41 -1.29 -4.69
C ILE A 34 6.78 -2.15 -3.49
N LYS A 35 6.67 -1.59 -2.30
CA LYS A 35 6.94 -2.29 -1.05
C LYS A 35 5.77 -2.10 -0.09
N ILE A 36 5.59 -3.05 0.83
CA ILE A 36 4.55 -2.97 1.84
C ILE A 36 5.22 -2.68 3.19
N PRO A 37 4.92 -1.50 3.80
CA PRO A 37 5.48 -1.22 5.12
C PRO A 37 5.01 -2.22 6.15
N SER A 38 5.88 -2.56 7.10
CA SER A 38 5.56 -3.54 8.14
C SER A 38 4.34 -3.13 8.96
N ILE A 39 4.15 -1.83 9.19
CA ILE A 39 2.98 -1.34 9.91
C ILE A 39 1.69 -1.62 9.15
N VAL A 40 1.71 -1.51 7.82
CA VAL A 40 0.56 -1.83 6.97
C VAL A 40 0.26 -3.32 7.02
N CYS A 41 1.30 -4.16 6.96
CA CYS A 41 1.13 -5.60 7.11
C CYS A 41 0.43 -5.94 8.43
N TYR A 42 0.85 -5.32 9.51
CA TYR A 42 0.23 -5.52 10.82
C TYR A 42 -1.24 -5.12 10.81
N GLU A 43 -1.55 -3.93 10.31
CA GLU A 43 -2.92 -3.42 10.29
C GLU A 43 -3.85 -4.31 9.48
N VAL A 44 -3.41 -4.72 8.29
CA VAL A 44 -4.20 -5.56 7.40
C VAL A 44 -4.40 -6.95 8.02
N LYS A 45 -3.33 -7.59 8.49
CA LYS A 45 -3.42 -8.92 9.09
C LYS A 45 -4.28 -8.91 10.34
N ARG A 46 -4.16 -7.89 11.17
CA ARG A 46 -4.99 -7.75 12.37
C ARG A 46 -6.47 -7.75 12.00
N GLY A 47 -6.82 -6.96 10.98
CA GLY A 47 -8.22 -6.88 10.54
C GLY A 47 -8.73 -8.20 9.96
N LEU A 48 -7.93 -8.85 9.12
CA LEU A 48 -8.34 -10.10 8.49
C LEU A 48 -8.46 -11.24 9.52
N LEU A 49 -7.54 -11.31 10.46
CA LEU A 49 -7.59 -12.32 11.52
C LEU A 49 -8.80 -12.12 12.43
N ALA A 50 -9.17 -10.87 12.71
CA ALA A 50 -10.31 -10.56 13.55
C ALA A 50 -11.63 -11.09 12.99
N ILE A 51 -11.75 -11.20 11.66
CA ILE A 51 -12.96 -11.69 11.00
C ILE A 51 -12.78 -13.09 10.40
N ASN A 52 -11.69 -13.76 10.73
CA ASN A 52 -11.38 -15.12 10.22
C ASN A 52 -11.40 -15.19 8.69
N ALA A 53 -10.91 -14.17 8.01
CA ALA A 53 -10.89 -14.12 6.55
C ALA A 53 -9.69 -14.90 5.98
N VAL A 54 -9.74 -16.21 6.06
CA VAL A 54 -8.62 -17.12 5.73
C VAL A 54 -8.15 -16.94 4.28
N ASN A 55 -9.09 -16.89 3.33
CA ASN A 55 -8.74 -16.79 1.91
C ASN A 55 -8.10 -15.44 1.58
N LYS A 56 -8.62 -14.37 2.15
CA LYS A 56 -8.04 -13.03 1.98
C LYS A 56 -6.66 -12.93 2.61
N LEU A 57 -6.47 -13.59 3.74
CA LEU A 57 -5.17 -13.64 4.41
C LEU A 57 -4.12 -14.33 3.54
N LYS A 58 -4.49 -15.46 2.92
CA LYS A 58 -3.61 -16.17 1.99
C LYS A 58 -3.27 -15.31 0.78
N LEU A 59 -4.25 -14.60 0.23
CA LEU A 59 -4.03 -13.69 -0.90
C LEU A 59 -3.08 -12.57 -0.50
N PHE A 60 -3.26 -11.98 0.66
CA PHE A 60 -2.37 -10.93 1.14
C PHE A 60 -0.94 -11.44 1.33
N ASP A 61 -0.77 -12.65 1.86
CA ASP A 61 0.55 -13.26 1.99
C ASP A 61 1.24 -13.43 0.64
N GLN A 62 0.49 -13.72 -0.42
CA GLN A 62 1.04 -13.79 -1.77
C GLN A 62 1.55 -12.42 -2.24
N TYR A 63 0.80 -11.36 -1.98
CA TYR A 63 1.23 -10.00 -2.32
C TYR A 63 2.46 -9.59 -1.53
N ILE A 64 2.55 -9.98 -0.27
CA ILE A 64 3.75 -9.74 0.54
C ILE A 64 4.99 -10.38 -0.11
N LYS A 65 4.85 -11.59 -0.64
CA LYS A 65 5.95 -12.26 -1.32
C LYS A 65 6.36 -11.55 -2.60
N ILE A 66 5.39 -10.99 -3.32
CA ILE A 66 5.65 -10.28 -4.58
C ILE A 66 6.33 -8.94 -4.33
N PHE A 67 5.80 -8.15 -3.42
CA PHE A 67 6.29 -6.78 -3.19
C PHE A 67 7.40 -6.70 -2.16
N GLY A 68 7.34 -7.52 -1.13
CA GLY A 68 8.28 -7.48 -0.02
C GLY A 68 7.84 -6.51 1.08
N ILE A 69 8.24 -6.85 2.29
CA ILE A 69 7.95 -6.02 3.46
C ILE A 69 9.17 -5.13 3.73
N VAL A 70 8.91 -3.88 4.12
CA VAL A 70 9.97 -2.97 4.53
C VAL A 70 9.62 -2.34 5.86
N PRO A 71 10.54 -2.38 6.85
CA PRO A 71 10.34 -1.62 8.07
C PRO A 71 10.60 -0.13 7.79
N LEU A 72 9.76 0.74 8.33
CA LEU A 72 9.95 2.17 8.22
C LEU A 72 10.36 2.74 9.58
N ASN A 73 11.38 3.58 9.57
CA ASN A 73 11.76 4.30 10.77
C ASN A 73 10.86 5.52 10.98
N GLN A 74 11.01 6.21 12.10
CA GLN A 74 10.14 7.33 12.43
C GLN A 74 10.23 8.47 11.40
N ASN A 75 11.43 8.75 10.90
CA ASN A 75 11.59 9.80 9.89
C ASN A 75 10.85 9.47 8.61
N GLU A 76 10.90 8.22 8.18
CA GLU A 76 10.19 7.77 6.98
C GLU A 76 8.67 7.82 7.17
N LEU A 77 8.19 7.45 8.36
CA LEU A 77 6.78 7.53 8.70
C LEU A 77 6.31 8.99 8.73
N ASP A 78 7.11 9.89 9.26
CA ASP A 78 6.79 11.32 9.28
C ASP A 78 6.70 11.89 7.87
N LYS A 79 7.63 11.52 7.00
CA LYS A 79 7.59 11.94 5.60
C LYS A 79 6.35 11.41 4.88
N ALA A 80 6.01 10.16 5.13
CA ALA A 80 4.80 9.56 4.54
C ALA A 80 3.56 10.32 4.99
N ALA A 81 3.49 10.68 6.26
CA ALA A 81 2.37 11.47 6.80
C ALA A 81 2.28 12.84 6.16
N GLU A 82 3.43 13.50 5.94
CA GLU A 82 3.48 14.79 5.28
C GLU A 82 2.98 14.71 3.83
N GLU A 83 3.43 13.71 3.09
CA GLU A 83 3.00 13.49 1.71
C GLU A 83 1.50 13.24 1.62
N TYR A 84 0.97 12.42 2.53
CA TYR A 84 -0.46 12.15 2.60
C TYR A 84 -1.25 13.43 2.86
N ALA A 85 -0.78 14.26 3.81
CA ALA A 85 -1.42 15.52 4.13
C ALA A 85 -1.42 16.48 2.93
N LYS A 86 -0.33 16.55 2.19
CA LYS A 86 -0.24 17.38 0.98
C LYS A 86 -1.23 16.93 -0.07
N LEU A 87 -1.37 15.64 -0.28
CA LEU A 87 -2.32 15.10 -1.25
C LEU A 87 -3.75 15.47 -0.87
N LYS A 88 -4.10 15.35 0.40
CA LYS A 88 -5.42 15.73 0.88
C LYS A 88 -5.68 17.22 0.73
N GLN A 89 -4.72 18.05 1.08
CA GLN A 89 -4.86 19.51 1.01
C GLN A 89 -4.98 20.02 -0.43
N SER A 90 -4.38 19.32 -1.37
CA SER A 90 -4.47 19.68 -2.79
C SER A 90 -5.79 19.28 -3.43
N GLY A 91 -6.69 18.65 -2.70
CA GLY A 91 -7.95 18.15 -3.22
C GLY A 91 -7.81 16.94 -4.11
N ARG A 92 -6.63 16.37 -4.17
CA ARG A 92 -6.39 15.15 -4.90
C ARG A 92 -6.72 13.93 -4.04
N LEU A 93 -7.93 13.91 -3.54
CA LEU A 93 -8.51 12.67 -3.05
C LEU A 93 -8.81 11.83 -4.28
N ILE A 94 -7.77 11.51 -4.98
CA ILE A 94 -7.91 10.74 -6.17
C ILE A 94 -7.70 9.32 -5.78
N GLU A 95 -8.54 8.53 -6.27
CA GLU A 95 -8.46 7.10 -6.21
C GLU A 95 -7.04 6.60 -6.43
N ASP A 96 -6.26 7.30 -7.23
CA ASP A 96 -4.89 6.90 -7.58
C ASP A 96 -3.85 7.39 -6.59
N ALA A 97 -4.06 8.55 -5.99
CA ALA A 97 -3.04 9.19 -5.17
C ALA A 97 -3.21 8.88 -3.68
N ASP A 98 -4.40 8.50 -3.25
CA ASP A 98 -4.70 8.16 -1.87
C ASP A 98 -3.98 6.92 -1.41
N CYS A 99 -3.38 6.24 -2.31
CA CYS A 99 -3.13 4.86 -2.13
C CYS A 99 -1.66 4.51 -2.14
N LEU A 100 -0.85 5.35 -2.72
CA LEU A 100 0.56 5.11 -2.85
C LEU A 100 1.30 6.31 -2.34
N LEU A 101 2.07 6.08 -1.29
CA LEU A 101 2.97 7.10 -0.79
C LEU A 101 4.29 6.93 -1.52
N ALA A 102 4.61 7.90 -2.36
CA ALA A 102 5.90 7.91 -3.02
C ALA A 102 6.94 8.37 -2.01
N VAL A 103 7.89 7.52 -1.70
CA VAL A 103 8.99 7.88 -0.83
C VAL A 103 10.24 7.96 -1.65
N GLN A 104 10.85 9.12 -1.66
CA GLN A 104 12.13 9.31 -2.33
C GLN A 104 13.20 8.59 -1.54
N PRO A 105 14.08 7.85 -2.20
CA PRO A 105 15.17 7.19 -1.50
C PRO A 105 16.13 8.17 -0.86
#